data_57b021f4624a64b61350a1ea080d1cf9
#
_entry.id   57b021f4624a64b61350a1ea080d1cf9
#
_cell.length_a   1.000
_cell.length_b   1.000
_cell.length_c   1.000
_cell.angle_alpha   90.00
_cell.angle_beta   90.00
_cell.angle_gamma   90.00
#
_symmetry.space_group_name_H-M   'P 1'
#
loop_
_entity.id
_entity.type
_entity.pdbx_description
1 polymer ?
#
loop_
_entity_poly.entity_id
_entity_poly.type
_entity_poly.pdbx_seq_one_letter_code
_entity_poly.pdbx_strand_id
1 'polypeptide(L)'
;MAIARKYVVSGRVQGVGFRFFAERVANQLGLRGYVKNLWNGNVEAYAMGEEAQLEEFRKRLAEGPRMGRVESVQESDEPIDKSYRSFVIE
;
A
#
# COMPACT_ATOMS: atom_id res chain seq x y z
N MET A 1 7.76 17.41 -3.90
CA MET A 1 6.36 17.53 -4.36
C MET A 1 5.65 16.20 -4.21
N ALA A 2 4.50 16.19 -3.58
CA ALA A 2 3.77 14.94 -3.37
C ALA A 2 3.12 14.44 -4.65
N ILE A 3 3.17 13.14 -4.84
CA ILE A 3 2.49 12.42 -5.93
C ILE A 3 1.69 11.28 -5.31
N ALA A 4 0.86 10.63 -6.12
CA ALA A 4 0.06 9.50 -5.65
C ALA A 4 0.21 8.30 -6.57
N ARG A 5 0.21 7.11 -5.97
CA ARG A 5 0.28 5.85 -6.70
C ARG A 5 -0.65 4.83 -6.07
N LYS A 6 -1.13 3.94 -6.93
CA LYS A 6 -1.93 2.79 -6.51
C LYS A 6 -1.12 1.53 -6.73
N TYR A 7 -1.23 0.61 -5.78
CA TYR A 7 -0.53 -0.69 -5.83
C TYR A 7 -1.56 -1.78 -5.68
N VAL A 8 -1.53 -2.77 -6.58
CA VAL A 8 -2.35 -3.96 -6.45
C VAL A 8 -1.41 -5.13 -6.18
N VAL A 9 -1.57 -5.73 -5.01
CA VAL A 9 -0.69 -6.78 -4.52
C VAL A 9 -1.40 -8.11 -4.61
N SER A 10 -0.78 -9.08 -5.26
CA SER A 10 -1.34 -10.42 -5.41
C SER A 10 -0.47 -11.44 -4.69
N GLY A 11 -1.08 -12.60 -4.41
CA GLY A 11 -0.43 -13.69 -3.70
C GLY A 11 -1.23 -14.05 -2.45
N ARG A 12 -0.54 -14.59 -1.45
CA ARG A 12 -1.18 -14.88 -0.16
C ARG A 12 -1.09 -13.62 0.70
N VAL A 13 -2.07 -12.73 0.50
CA VAL A 13 -2.03 -11.39 1.07
C VAL A 13 -3.25 -11.06 1.93
N GLN A 14 -4.32 -11.86 1.88
CA GLN A 14 -5.47 -11.68 2.77
C GLN A 14 -5.42 -12.72 3.89
N GLY A 15 -5.87 -12.32 5.07
CA GLY A 15 -5.88 -13.21 6.23
C GLY A 15 -4.52 -13.43 6.86
N VAL A 16 -3.52 -12.59 6.52
CA VAL A 16 -2.14 -12.71 7.00
C VAL A 16 -1.64 -11.43 7.66
N GLY A 17 -2.55 -10.48 7.95
CA GLY A 17 -2.17 -9.21 8.57
C GLY A 17 -1.56 -8.21 7.59
N PHE A 18 -1.81 -8.37 6.29
CA PHE A 18 -1.20 -7.52 5.28
C PHE A 18 -1.63 -6.05 5.42
N ARG A 19 -2.92 -5.81 5.69
CA ARG A 19 -3.40 -4.43 5.81
C ARG A 19 -2.77 -3.71 7.00
N PHE A 20 -2.61 -4.39 8.14
CA PHE A 20 -1.91 -3.81 9.29
C PHE A 20 -0.44 -3.55 8.98
N PHE A 21 0.21 -4.47 8.29
CA PHE A 21 1.59 -4.31 7.85
C PHE A 21 1.73 -3.06 6.97
N ALA A 22 0.87 -2.93 5.95
CA ALA A 22 0.92 -1.80 5.03
C ALA A 22 0.67 -0.47 5.76
N GLU A 23 -0.30 -0.44 6.67
CA GLU A 23 -0.58 0.77 7.45
C GLU A 23 0.63 1.17 8.28
N ARG A 24 1.26 0.21 8.94
CA ARG A 24 2.44 0.50 9.76
C ARG A 24 3.58 1.06 8.94
N VAL A 25 3.87 0.46 7.79
CA VAL A 25 4.93 0.93 6.91
C VAL A 25 4.60 2.32 6.38
N ALA A 26 3.36 2.53 5.93
CA ALA A 26 2.94 3.83 5.42
C ALA A 26 3.10 4.93 6.48
N ASN A 27 2.74 4.63 7.73
CA ASN A 27 2.89 5.59 8.82
C ASN A 27 4.35 5.90 9.12
N GLN A 28 5.22 4.88 9.07
CA GLN A 28 6.66 5.09 9.24
C GLN A 28 7.23 6.01 8.16
N LEU A 29 6.67 5.92 6.95
CA LEU A 29 7.13 6.71 5.81
C LEU A 29 6.40 8.05 5.67
N GLY A 30 5.42 8.33 6.53
CA GLY A 30 4.67 9.57 6.47
C GLY A 30 3.71 9.67 5.29
N LEU A 31 3.25 8.54 4.78
CA LEU A 31 2.33 8.49 3.65
C LEU A 31 0.87 8.64 4.10
N ARG A 32 0.03 9.10 3.19
CA ARG A 32 -1.42 9.20 3.37
C ARG A 32 -2.10 8.39 2.30
N GLY A 33 -3.26 7.82 2.62
CA GLY A 33 -4.01 7.01 1.68
C GLY A 33 -4.78 5.91 2.37
N TYR A 34 -4.86 4.74 1.70
CA TYR A 34 -5.63 3.62 2.24
C TYR A 34 -5.03 2.29 1.79
N VAL A 35 -5.45 1.24 2.47
CA VAL A 35 -5.24 -0.14 2.04
C VAL A 35 -6.53 -0.92 2.28
N LYS A 36 -6.92 -1.75 1.31
CA LYS A 36 -8.14 -2.53 1.41
C LYS A 36 -8.00 -3.88 0.71
N ASN A 37 -8.78 -4.86 1.16
CA ASN A 37 -8.90 -6.14 0.48
C ASN A 37 -9.83 -6.00 -0.74
N LEU A 38 -9.48 -6.67 -1.83
CA LEU A 38 -10.33 -6.77 -3.00
C LEU A 38 -11.04 -8.12 -3.02
N TRP A 39 -12.16 -8.19 -3.73
CA TRP A 39 -12.96 -9.41 -3.83
C TRP A 39 -12.21 -10.58 -4.45
N ASN A 40 -11.22 -10.29 -5.32
CA ASN A 40 -10.48 -11.33 -6.02
C ASN A 40 -9.31 -11.90 -5.20
N GLY A 41 -9.19 -11.51 -3.94
CA GLY A 41 -8.12 -11.99 -3.08
C GLY A 41 -6.89 -11.10 -3.03
N ASN A 42 -6.81 -10.09 -3.88
CA ASN A 42 -5.70 -9.13 -3.88
C ASN A 42 -5.90 -8.08 -2.81
N VAL A 43 -4.86 -7.29 -2.57
CA VAL A 43 -4.92 -6.11 -1.70
C VAL A 43 -4.58 -4.89 -2.55
N GLU A 44 -5.36 -3.84 -2.38
CA GLU A 44 -5.10 -2.57 -3.05
C GLU A 44 -4.64 -1.54 -2.03
N ALA A 45 -3.56 -0.86 -2.34
CA ALA A 45 -3.08 0.27 -1.55
C ALA A 45 -3.00 1.50 -2.43
N TYR A 46 -3.37 2.65 -1.87
CA TYR A 46 -3.24 3.95 -2.51
C TYR A 46 -2.46 4.83 -1.55
N ALA A 47 -1.40 5.45 -2.04
CA ALA A 47 -0.53 6.23 -1.16
C ALA A 47 -0.08 7.51 -1.84
N MET A 48 0.02 8.56 -1.03
CA MET A 48 0.50 9.88 -1.44
C MET A 48 1.72 10.25 -0.61
N GLY A 49 2.74 10.77 -1.27
CA GLY A 49 3.95 11.23 -0.61
C GLY A 49 5.01 11.60 -1.63
N GLU A 50 6.24 11.76 -1.15
CA GLU A 50 7.37 12.01 -2.02
C GLU A 50 7.75 10.73 -2.76
N GLU A 51 8.31 10.88 -3.95
CA GLU A 51 8.64 9.73 -4.79
C GLU A 51 9.52 8.71 -4.07
N ALA A 52 10.54 9.17 -3.35
CA ALA A 52 11.45 8.27 -2.64
C ALA A 52 10.71 7.46 -1.57
N GLN A 53 9.73 8.06 -0.89
CA GLN A 53 8.93 7.37 0.11
C GLN A 53 8.03 6.32 -0.53
N LEU A 54 7.46 6.62 -1.70
CA LEU A 54 6.61 5.69 -2.42
C LEU A 54 7.42 4.52 -2.97
N GLU A 55 8.65 4.75 -3.41
CA GLU A 55 9.54 3.68 -3.85
C GLU A 55 9.86 2.72 -2.69
N GLU A 56 10.12 3.26 -1.50
CA GLU A 56 10.37 2.44 -0.33
C GLU A 56 9.10 1.68 0.07
N PHE A 57 7.94 2.32 -0.01
CA PHE A 57 6.67 1.67 0.28
C PHE A 57 6.43 0.47 -0.63
N ARG A 58 6.64 0.67 -1.94
CA ARG A 58 6.51 -0.41 -2.92
C ARG A 58 7.42 -1.58 -2.59
N LYS A 59 8.67 -1.28 -2.26
CA LYS A 59 9.65 -2.30 -1.90
C LYS A 59 9.19 -3.11 -0.68
N ARG A 60 8.70 -2.42 0.35
CA ARG A 60 8.20 -3.07 1.56
C ARG A 60 6.94 -3.89 1.30
N LEU A 61 6.04 -3.40 0.44
CA LEU A 61 4.85 -4.16 0.06
C LEU A 61 5.25 -5.45 -0.66
N ALA A 62 6.28 -5.39 -1.52
CA ALA A 62 6.74 -6.56 -2.24
C ALA A 62 7.34 -7.61 -1.30
N GLU A 63 7.95 -7.20 -0.21
CA GLU A 63 8.44 -8.12 0.82
C GLU A 63 7.30 -8.74 1.60
N GLY A 64 6.30 -7.94 1.95
CA GLY A 64 5.13 -8.39 2.67
C GLY A 64 5.39 -8.73 4.13
N PRO A 65 4.32 -9.04 4.87
CA PRO A 65 4.45 -9.47 6.26
C PRO A 65 4.92 -10.91 6.35
N ARG A 66 5.36 -11.30 7.54
CA ARG A 66 5.97 -12.59 7.79
C ARG A 66 5.09 -13.78 7.37
N MET A 67 3.77 -13.67 7.57
CA MET A 67 2.83 -14.75 7.27
C MET A 67 2.31 -14.72 5.85
N GLY A 68 2.62 -13.65 5.11
CA GLY A 68 2.16 -13.49 3.75
C GLY A 68 3.17 -13.97 2.73
N ARG A 69 2.72 -14.00 1.48
CA ARG A 69 3.60 -14.30 0.35
C ARG A 69 3.14 -13.46 -0.84
N VAL A 70 3.95 -12.50 -1.23
CA VAL A 70 3.65 -11.61 -2.34
C VAL A 70 4.17 -12.21 -3.63
N GLU A 71 3.28 -12.34 -4.61
CA GLU A 71 3.65 -12.84 -5.95
C GLU A 71 3.91 -11.69 -6.91
N SER A 72 3.13 -10.61 -6.83
CA SER A 72 3.35 -9.45 -7.68
C SER A 72 2.81 -8.19 -7.03
N VAL A 73 3.40 -7.06 -7.43
CA VAL A 73 2.92 -5.72 -7.08
C VAL A 73 2.80 -4.95 -8.39
N GLN A 74 1.57 -4.56 -8.75
CA GLN A 74 1.32 -3.73 -9.91
C GLN A 74 1.13 -2.30 -9.46
N GLU A 75 1.80 -1.39 -10.12
CA GLU A 75 1.85 0.01 -9.72
C GLU A 75 1.29 0.89 -10.83
N SER A 76 0.51 1.90 -10.47
CA SER A 76 0.01 2.89 -11.42
C SER A 76 -0.02 4.27 -10.78
N ASP A 77 0.18 5.30 -11.61
CA ASP A 77 0.05 6.68 -11.15
C ASP A 77 -1.42 7.01 -10.96
N GLU A 78 -1.72 7.83 -9.96
CA GLU A 78 -3.08 8.23 -9.62
C GLU A 78 -3.10 9.71 -9.26
N PRO A 79 -4.28 10.37 -9.37
CA PRO A 79 -4.41 11.75 -8.91
C PRO A 79 -4.31 11.82 -7.39
N ILE A 80 -3.86 12.98 -6.91
CA ILE A 80 -3.87 13.29 -5.49
C ILE A 80 -5.32 13.39 -4.99
N ASP A 81 -5.60 12.73 -3.87
CA ASP A 81 -6.89 12.84 -3.19
C ASP A 81 -6.68 13.50 -1.83
N LYS A 82 -7.02 14.78 -1.75
CA LYS A 82 -6.78 15.59 -0.54
C LYS A 82 -7.68 15.22 0.63
N SER A 83 -8.66 14.35 0.42
CA SER A 83 -9.54 13.92 1.50
C SER A 83 -8.82 13.01 2.50
N TYR A 84 -7.75 12.35 2.09
CA TYR A 84 -6.97 11.51 3.01
C TYR A 84 -5.98 12.37 3.79
N ARG A 85 -6.12 12.35 5.12
CA ARG A 85 -5.23 13.08 6.04
C ARG A 85 -4.25 12.16 6.76
N SER A 86 -4.47 10.86 6.66
CA SER A 86 -3.61 9.84 7.27
C SER A 86 -3.70 8.59 6.40
N PHE A 87 -3.03 7.52 6.81
CA PHE A 87 -3.15 6.25 6.13
C PHE A 87 -4.13 5.37 6.91
N VAL A 88 -5.16 4.87 6.23
CA VAL A 88 -6.26 4.16 6.88
C VAL A 88 -6.45 2.77 6.27
N ILE A 89 -6.97 1.87 7.08
CA ILE A 89 -7.41 0.55 6.61
C ILE A 89 -8.89 0.63 6.26
N GLU A 90 -9.21 0.25 5.03
CA GLU A 90 -10.60 0.22 4.54
C GLU A 90 -11.14 -1.20 4.40
#